data_fff4bedbad7c8ddb88412f12e1ee7e2d
#
_entry.id   fff4bedbad7c8ddb88412f12e1ee7e2d
#
_cell.length_a   1.000
_cell.length_b   1.000
_cell.length_c   1.000
_cell.angle_alpha   90.00
_cell.angle_beta   90.00
_cell.angle_gamma   90.00
#
_symmetry.space_group_name_H-M   'P 1'
#
loop_
_entity.id
_entity.type
_entity.pdbx_description
1 polymer ?
#
loop_
_entity_poly.entity_id
_entity_poly.type
_entity_poly.pdbx_seq_one_letter_code
_entity_poly.pdbx_strand_id
1 'polypeptide(L)'
;MTKIPMRRWPRRAGALARLLGASALLAAGVVAAVPGTASAASTCTVGYTVVNNWPGGFQAGITITNNGAPITSWALAFTFPNAQQVSGGWSGTFTQNGQYVTVTSMSYNGALGTGGSVTIGFTGTVGATNAVPSYFTVNGFACNGAAQLPSVNITSPAAGQGFTPGSSVPITANAIEPTASITKVEFFEASTLPGTSHTPVLIGTATASPYTVTWPSVPAGYYALTAEAFDSAGATATSAPDPVSAVSATSTAPQLHVSGNQLVNASGGQVVLHGANRSGGEFSCVQGTGLWNGPMDQASITAMKSWGITAVRVPLNEACWNAESYVNAAYAGATYQAAVKAYVSLLNDNGIVAILDLHWTDGTYTGTSSGCAAATATCQKPMPDAAQSVPFWTSVATAFKSNDAVIFDLFNEPYPSRADNFNETEGWQCWLNGGSSCVGISYAVAGMQTLVNAVRATGANNVIMLGGLEYANDLTQWLSYKPTDPDGNLVASWHSYNFNTCKTLDCWTSQIAPVAASVPVIAGEIGENDCADTYLNTLMPWLDSAHISYLAWTWNNWDCSQGPALITDWVGDPTPYGAGYQAHLVSLAGG
;
A
#
# COMPACT_ATOMS: atom_id res chain seq x y z
N MET A 1 -28.93 9.34 22.00
CA MET A 1 -28.33 8.78 20.74
C MET A 1 -29.05 9.42 19.57
N THR A 2 -28.56 10.55 19.12
CA THR A 2 -29.22 11.37 18.10
C THR A 2 -28.45 11.18 16.80
N LYS A 3 -29.13 10.69 15.78
CA LYS A 3 -28.59 10.52 14.42
C LYS A 3 -28.24 11.90 13.85
N ILE A 4 -27.00 12.11 13.42
CA ILE A 4 -26.57 13.29 12.68
C ILE A 4 -26.58 12.93 11.19
N PRO A 5 -27.33 13.67 10.34
CA PRO A 5 -27.38 13.41 8.91
C PRO A 5 -26.17 14.02 8.20
N MET A 6 -25.54 13.26 7.32
CA MET A 6 -24.50 13.75 6.41
C MET A 6 -25.08 14.81 5.45
N ARG A 7 -24.57 16.04 5.52
CA ARG A 7 -24.84 17.09 4.54
C ARG A 7 -23.88 16.99 3.36
N ARG A 8 -24.44 16.88 2.16
CA ARG A 8 -23.71 17.01 0.88
C ARG A 8 -23.27 18.46 0.69
N TRP A 9 -22.05 18.68 0.32
CA TRP A 9 -21.49 19.97 -0.06
C TRP A 9 -21.83 20.32 -1.53
N PRO A 10 -22.16 21.58 -1.84
CA PRO A 10 -22.38 22.04 -3.20
C PRO A 10 -21.06 22.40 -3.89
N ARG A 11 -20.92 21.94 -5.12
CA ARG A 11 -19.84 22.34 -6.03
C ARG A 11 -20.01 23.81 -6.41
N ARG A 12 -19.01 24.65 -6.17
CA ARG A 12 -18.92 25.99 -6.78
C ARG A 12 -18.04 25.92 -8.03
N ALA A 13 -18.67 26.20 -9.17
CA ALA A 13 -17.98 26.49 -10.42
C ALA A 13 -17.53 27.96 -10.39
N GLY A 14 -16.24 28.21 -10.52
CA GLY A 14 -15.66 29.53 -10.72
C GLY A 14 -15.22 29.69 -12.18
N ALA A 15 -15.91 30.58 -12.90
CA ALA A 15 -15.51 31.02 -14.23
C ALA A 15 -14.42 32.07 -14.11
N LEU A 16 -13.33 31.94 -14.83
CA LEU A 16 -12.36 33.03 -15.07
C LEU A 16 -12.31 33.38 -16.54
N ALA A 17 -12.52 34.66 -16.76
CA ALA A 17 -12.62 35.32 -18.05
C ALA A 17 -11.24 35.49 -18.72
N ARG A 18 -11.26 35.43 -20.04
CA ARG A 18 -10.15 35.69 -20.95
C ARG A 18 -9.79 37.17 -21.01
N LEU A 19 -8.50 37.46 -21.14
CA LEU A 19 -8.02 38.70 -21.77
C LEU A 19 -6.99 38.35 -22.83
N LEU A 20 -7.33 38.74 -24.06
CA LEU A 20 -6.51 38.65 -25.26
C LEU A 20 -5.55 39.86 -25.29
N GLY A 21 -4.31 39.64 -25.61
CA GLY A 21 -3.35 40.63 -26.03
C GLY A 21 -2.55 40.10 -27.21
N ALA A 22 -2.89 40.61 -28.40
CA ALA A 22 -2.18 40.33 -29.65
C ALA A 22 -1.00 41.26 -29.82
N SER A 23 0.17 40.76 -30.19
CA SER A 23 1.22 41.53 -30.84
C SER A 23 1.87 40.67 -31.91
N ALA A 24 1.62 41.02 -33.15
CA ALA A 24 2.21 40.43 -34.33
C ALA A 24 3.57 41.07 -34.60
N LEU A 25 4.61 40.25 -34.74
CA LEU A 25 5.87 40.62 -35.40
C LEU A 25 6.11 39.66 -36.56
N LEU A 26 6.00 40.21 -37.77
CA LEU A 26 6.39 39.53 -39.02
C LEU A 26 7.93 39.52 -39.09
N ALA A 27 8.50 38.32 -39.07
CA ALA A 27 9.85 38.06 -39.56
C ALA A 27 9.77 37.10 -40.76
N ALA A 28 10.08 37.58 -41.94
CA ALA A 28 10.21 36.77 -43.14
C ALA A 28 11.48 35.92 -43.05
N GLY A 29 11.33 34.63 -42.72
CA GLY A 29 12.40 33.64 -42.77
C GLY A 29 12.27 32.79 -44.02
N VAL A 30 13.33 32.75 -44.83
CA VAL A 30 13.47 31.88 -45.99
C VAL A 30 13.35 30.40 -45.53
N VAL A 31 12.28 29.74 -45.96
CA VAL A 31 12.11 28.30 -45.78
C VAL A 31 12.99 27.59 -46.80
N ALA A 32 14.17 27.12 -46.36
CA ALA A 32 14.90 26.09 -47.11
C ALA A 32 14.07 24.80 -47.06
N ALA A 33 13.60 24.31 -48.17
CA ALA A 33 12.96 23.02 -48.30
C ALA A 33 13.97 21.92 -47.86
N VAL A 34 13.75 21.32 -46.71
CA VAL A 34 14.41 20.08 -46.32
C VAL A 34 13.87 18.98 -47.24
N PRO A 35 14.70 18.24 -47.98
CA PRO A 35 14.20 17.12 -48.78
C PRO A 35 13.53 16.14 -47.81
N GLY A 36 12.21 15.94 -48.01
CA GLY A 36 11.46 14.97 -47.25
C GLY A 36 12.10 13.60 -47.47
N THR A 37 12.54 12.96 -46.40
CA THR A 37 12.91 11.56 -46.39
C THR A 37 11.69 10.78 -46.86
N ALA A 38 11.77 10.16 -48.03
CA ALA A 38 10.75 9.25 -48.50
C ALA A 38 10.61 8.15 -47.42
N SER A 39 9.43 8.09 -46.81
CA SER A 39 9.10 7.00 -45.89
C SER A 39 9.29 5.71 -46.66
N ALA A 40 10.18 4.82 -46.22
CA ALA A 40 10.34 3.51 -46.81
C ALA A 40 8.97 2.82 -46.84
N ALA A 41 8.54 2.34 -48.00
CA ALA A 41 7.28 1.64 -48.12
C ALA A 41 7.29 0.44 -47.16
N SER A 42 6.25 0.29 -46.34
CA SER A 42 6.13 -0.83 -45.40
C SER A 42 6.29 -2.16 -46.15
N THR A 43 7.19 -3.02 -45.66
CA THR A 43 7.45 -4.33 -46.25
C THR A 43 6.33 -5.34 -45.99
N CYS A 44 5.37 -5.01 -45.15
CA CYS A 44 4.22 -5.85 -44.81
C CYS A 44 2.97 -5.06 -44.45
N THR A 45 1.83 -5.70 -44.61
CA THR A 45 0.54 -5.21 -44.06
C THR A 45 -0.08 -6.32 -43.23
N VAL A 46 -0.64 -5.97 -42.07
CA VAL A 46 -1.35 -6.90 -41.20
C VAL A 46 -2.75 -6.35 -40.92
N GLY A 47 -3.77 -7.12 -41.27
CA GLY A 47 -5.16 -6.86 -40.91
C GLY A 47 -5.55 -7.75 -39.74
N TYR A 48 -6.04 -7.16 -38.65
CA TYR A 48 -6.58 -7.88 -37.50
C TYR A 48 -8.08 -7.62 -37.39
N THR A 49 -8.88 -8.70 -37.27
CA THR A 49 -10.33 -8.62 -37.20
C THR A 49 -10.85 -9.49 -36.05
N VAL A 50 -11.62 -8.93 -35.14
CA VAL A 50 -12.41 -9.72 -34.19
C VAL A 50 -13.61 -10.29 -34.95
N VAL A 51 -13.63 -11.61 -35.12
CA VAL A 51 -14.64 -12.32 -35.90
C VAL A 51 -15.88 -12.60 -35.06
N ASN A 52 -15.70 -12.88 -33.76
CA ASN A 52 -16.78 -13.18 -32.85
C ASN A 52 -16.37 -12.82 -31.39
N ASN A 53 -17.35 -12.44 -30.57
CA ASN A 53 -17.19 -12.19 -29.17
C ASN A 53 -18.30 -12.92 -28.38
N TRP A 54 -17.93 -13.45 -27.20
CA TRP A 54 -18.85 -14.02 -26.22
C TRP A 54 -18.38 -13.66 -24.79
N PRO A 55 -19.20 -13.81 -23.76
CA PRO A 55 -18.78 -13.53 -22.39
C PRO A 55 -17.49 -14.30 -22.02
N GLY A 56 -16.42 -13.56 -21.71
CA GLY A 56 -15.11 -14.08 -21.32
C GLY A 56 -14.22 -14.56 -22.45
N GLY A 57 -14.62 -14.45 -23.74
CA GLY A 57 -13.80 -14.92 -24.86
C GLY A 57 -14.08 -14.25 -26.20
N PHE A 58 -13.20 -14.49 -27.14
CA PHE A 58 -13.32 -13.97 -28.51
C PHE A 58 -12.63 -14.89 -29.54
N GLN A 59 -12.95 -14.66 -30.79
CA GLN A 59 -12.25 -15.23 -31.96
C GLN A 59 -11.74 -14.09 -32.83
N ALA A 60 -10.47 -14.18 -33.24
CA ALA A 60 -9.86 -13.22 -34.15
C ALA A 60 -9.24 -13.90 -35.37
N GLY A 61 -9.27 -13.18 -36.48
CA GLY A 61 -8.55 -13.50 -37.72
C GLY A 61 -7.48 -12.47 -37.99
N ILE A 62 -6.31 -12.92 -38.46
CA ILE A 62 -5.20 -12.06 -38.86
C ILE A 62 -4.79 -12.40 -40.28
N THR A 63 -4.73 -11.40 -41.16
CA THR A 63 -4.22 -11.53 -42.50
C THR A 63 -2.88 -10.81 -42.62
N ILE A 64 -1.84 -11.53 -42.98
CA ILE A 64 -0.50 -11.02 -43.25
C ILE A 64 -0.30 -10.92 -44.73
N THR A 65 0.12 -9.75 -45.24
CA THR A 65 0.48 -9.56 -46.67
C THR A 65 1.94 -9.12 -46.76
N ASN A 66 2.73 -9.82 -47.54
CA ASN A 66 4.12 -9.45 -47.82
C ASN A 66 4.16 -8.45 -48.99
N ASN A 67 4.54 -7.20 -48.68
CA ASN A 67 4.70 -6.15 -49.70
C ASN A 67 6.16 -6.01 -50.17
N GLY A 68 7.09 -6.73 -49.54
CA GLY A 68 8.51 -6.73 -49.85
C GLY A 68 8.94 -7.88 -50.79
N ALA A 69 10.23 -8.18 -50.79
CA ALA A 69 10.79 -9.34 -51.51
C ALA A 69 10.18 -10.65 -50.99
N PRO A 70 10.11 -11.70 -51.84
CA PRO A 70 9.59 -13.01 -51.44
C PRO A 70 10.30 -13.55 -50.18
N ILE A 71 9.53 -14.09 -49.25
CA ILE A 71 10.01 -14.72 -48.02
C ILE A 71 9.64 -16.21 -48.02
N THR A 72 10.44 -17.04 -47.37
CA THR A 72 10.23 -18.49 -47.25
C THR A 72 9.55 -18.89 -45.95
N SER A 73 9.55 -18.00 -44.98
CA SER A 73 8.86 -18.15 -43.67
C SER A 73 8.48 -16.79 -43.12
N TRP A 74 7.51 -16.76 -42.25
CA TRP A 74 7.13 -15.55 -41.54
C TRP A 74 7.00 -15.81 -40.03
N ALA A 75 7.35 -14.79 -39.25
CA ALA A 75 7.12 -14.73 -37.81
C ALA A 75 6.41 -13.41 -37.52
N LEU A 76 5.12 -13.47 -37.16
CA LEU A 76 4.32 -12.35 -36.75
C LEU A 76 4.52 -12.11 -35.24
N ALA A 77 4.64 -10.86 -34.85
CA ALA A 77 4.57 -10.51 -33.43
C ALA A 77 3.66 -9.28 -33.19
N PHE A 78 2.97 -9.27 -32.06
CA PHE A 78 2.14 -8.17 -31.58
C PHE A 78 1.95 -8.24 -30.08
N THR A 79 1.49 -7.12 -29.47
CA THR A 79 1.18 -7.05 -28.05
C THR A 79 -0.31 -6.75 -27.87
N PHE A 80 -0.98 -7.53 -27.04
CA PHE A 80 -2.34 -7.21 -26.64
C PHE A 80 -2.37 -5.97 -25.76
N PRO A 81 -3.31 -5.03 -26.01
CA PRO A 81 -3.42 -3.82 -25.16
C PRO A 81 -4.06 -4.07 -23.79
N ASN A 82 -4.65 -5.25 -23.58
CA ASN A 82 -5.30 -5.67 -22.34
C ASN A 82 -4.78 -7.06 -21.92
N ALA A 83 -5.33 -7.63 -20.86
CA ALA A 83 -4.96 -8.96 -20.35
C ALA A 83 -5.58 -10.12 -21.18
N GLN A 84 -5.64 -9.98 -22.50
CA GLN A 84 -6.11 -11.04 -23.41
C GLN A 84 -5.12 -12.22 -23.44
N GLN A 85 -5.65 -13.45 -23.52
CA GLN A 85 -4.84 -14.66 -23.63
C GLN A 85 -5.29 -15.50 -24.82
N VAL A 86 -4.35 -16.02 -25.58
CA VAL A 86 -4.61 -16.99 -26.64
C VAL A 86 -4.95 -18.35 -26.02
N SER A 87 -6.10 -18.91 -26.35
CA SER A 87 -6.53 -20.23 -25.88
C SER A 87 -6.36 -21.35 -26.92
N GLY A 88 -6.30 -21.01 -28.18
CA GLY A 88 -6.03 -21.95 -29.27
C GLY A 88 -5.90 -21.22 -30.60
N GLY A 89 -5.01 -21.68 -31.48
CA GLY A 89 -4.75 -21.04 -32.79
C GLY A 89 -4.67 -22.04 -33.94
N TRP A 90 -4.85 -21.54 -35.14
CA TRP A 90 -4.74 -22.34 -36.38
C TRP A 90 -4.01 -21.59 -37.49
N SER A 91 -3.44 -22.33 -38.41
CA SER A 91 -2.61 -21.85 -39.51
C SER A 91 -1.33 -21.14 -39.10
N GLY A 92 -0.91 -21.28 -37.84
CA GLY A 92 0.33 -20.78 -37.26
C GLY A 92 0.57 -21.39 -35.88
N THR A 93 1.82 -21.40 -35.42
CA THR A 93 2.19 -21.81 -34.06
C THR A 93 2.24 -20.59 -33.18
N PHE A 94 1.30 -20.48 -32.23
CA PHE A 94 1.15 -19.36 -31.29
C PHE A 94 1.93 -19.62 -30.03
N THR A 95 2.66 -18.61 -29.59
CA THR A 95 3.34 -18.55 -28.26
C THR A 95 3.04 -17.21 -27.65
N GLN A 96 2.68 -17.19 -26.34
CA GLN A 96 2.38 -15.97 -25.62
C GLN A 96 3.18 -15.90 -24.31
N ASN A 97 3.76 -14.74 -24.04
CA ASN A 97 4.41 -14.41 -22.77
C ASN A 97 3.86 -13.06 -22.27
N GLY A 98 3.06 -13.10 -21.21
CA GLY A 98 2.29 -11.93 -20.77
C GLY A 98 1.33 -11.45 -21.86
N GLN A 99 1.44 -10.20 -22.29
CA GLN A 99 0.65 -9.62 -23.39
C GLN A 99 1.30 -9.80 -24.76
N TYR A 100 2.57 -10.21 -24.83
CA TYR A 100 3.33 -10.34 -26.07
C TYR A 100 3.04 -11.70 -26.72
N VAL A 101 2.60 -11.67 -27.99
CA VAL A 101 2.27 -12.86 -28.78
C VAL A 101 3.22 -12.95 -29.96
N THR A 102 3.76 -14.14 -30.19
CA THR A 102 4.48 -14.49 -31.42
C THR A 102 3.76 -15.64 -32.14
N VAL A 103 3.72 -15.56 -33.46
CA VAL A 103 3.12 -16.62 -34.30
C VAL A 103 4.08 -16.95 -35.42
N THR A 104 4.52 -18.20 -35.51
CA THR A 104 5.38 -18.65 -36.61
C THR A 104 4.61 -19.41 -37.66
N SER A 105 5.06 -19.30 -38.92
CA SER A 105 4.48 -20.00 -40.05
C SER A 105 4.55 -21.52 -39.91
N MET A 106 3.56 -22.19 -40.47
CA MET A 106 3.59 -23.64 -40.69
C MET A 106 4.37 -23.97 -41.96
N SER A 107 4.82 -25.23 -42.12
CA SER A 107 5.59 -25.67 -43.28
C SER A 107 4.88 -25.47 -44.63
N TYR A 108 3.54 -25.43 -44.62
CA TYR A 108 2.74 -25.32 -45.83
C TYR A 108 2.35 -23.88 -46.22
N ASN A 109 2.54 -22.90 -45.35
CA ASN A 109 2.09 -21.52 -45.55
C ASN A 109 3.16 -20.46 -45.29
N GLY A 110 4.43 -20.86 -45.11
CA GLY A 110 5.52 -19.96 -44.82
C GLY A 110 5.98 -19.13 -46.01
N ALA A 111 5.90 -19.65 -47.21
CA ALA A 111 6.37 -18.95 -48.41
C ALA A 111 5.34 -17.92 -48.90
N LEU A 112 5.73 -16.63 -48.88
CA LEU A 112 4.90 -15.53 -49.40
C LEU A 112 5.71 -14.75 -50.47
N GLY A 113 5.25 -14.78 -51.71
CA GLY A 113 5.74 -13.89 -52.76
C GLY A 113 5.38 -12.43 -52.49
N THR A 114 5.95 -11.49 -53.25
CA THR A 114 5.53 -10.08 -53.20
C THR A 114 4.04 -9.95 -53.51
N GLY A 115 3.29 -9.30 -52.61
CA GLY A 115 1.82 -9.21 -52.63
C GLY A 115 1.09 -10.48 -52.16
N GLY A 116 1.84 -11.55 -51.84
CA GLY A 116 1.28 -12.79 -51.29
C GLY A 116 0.75 -12.62 -49.87
N SER A 117 -0.36 -13.28 -49.55
CA SER A 117 -1.02 -13.18 -48.26
C SER A 117 -1.28 -14.53 -47.61
N VAL A 118 -1.33 -14.57 -46.30
CA VAL A 118 -1.76 -15.71 -45.50
C VAL A 118 -2.74 -15.23 -44.40
N THR A 119 -3.78 -16.05 -44.16
CA THR A 119 -4.73 -15.78 -43.05
C THR A 119 -4.56 -16.85 -41.98
N ILE A 120 -4.43 -16.40 -40.75
CA ILE A 120 -4.36 -17.21 -39.54
C ILE A 120 -5.50 -16.81 -38.61
N GLY A 121 -5.78 -17.61 -37.62
CA GLY A 121 -6.77 -17.22 -36.62
C GLY A 121 -6.54 -17.89 -35.28
N PHE A 122 -7.22 -17.38 -34.29
CA PHE A 122 -7.16 -17.90 -32.92
C PHE A 122 -8.43 -17.57 -32.12
N THR A 123 -8.64 -18.36 -31.07
CA THR A 123 -9.56 -18.04 -29.98
C THR A 123 -8.77 -17.55 -28.78
N GLY A 124 -9.37 -16.65 -27.99
CA GLY A 124 -8.74 -16.12 -26.80
C GLY A 124 -9.74 -15.83 -25.69
N THR A 125 -9.23 -15.69 -24.49
CA THR A 125 -9.97 -15.19 -23.34
C THR A 125 -9.77 -13.68 -23.19
N VAL A 126 -10.76 -13.00 -22.63
CA VAL A 126 -10.76 -11.55 -22.46
C VAL A 126 -11.45 -11.19 -21.13
N GLY A 127 -10.92 -10.16 -20.47
CA GLY A 127 -11.58 -9.55 -19.32
C GLY A 127 -12.66 -8.54 -19.73
N ALA A 128 -12.68 -7.38 -19.11
CA ALA A 128 -13.71 -6.35 -19.34
C ALA A 128 -13.67 -5.70 -20.73
N THR A 129 -12.50 -5.66 -21.39
CA THR A 129 -12.32 -4.99 -22.69
C THR A 129 -11.52 -5.87 -23.67
N ASN A 130 -11.94 -5.87 -24.95
CA ASN A 130 -11.27 -6.58 -26.05
C ASN A 130 -10.78 -5.58 -27.09
N ALA A 131 -9.76 -4.78 -26.71
CA ALA A 131 -9.16 -3.82 -27.64
C ALA A 131 -8.26 -4.53 -28.67
N VAL A 132 -8.24 -4.02 -29.89
CA VAL A 132 -7.47 -4.57 -31.01
C VAL A 132 -6.01 -4.10 -30.86
N PRO A 133 -5.01 -4.99 -31.08
CA PRO A 133 -3.61 -4.59 -31.21
C PRO A 133 -3.43 -3.54 -32.30
N SER A 134 -2.64 -2.52 -32.04
CA SER A 134 -2.38 -1.42 -32.98
C SER A 134 -1.05 -1.56 -33.73
N TYR A 135 -0.16 -2.42 -33.24
CA TYR A 135 1.19 -2.59 -33.78
C TYR A 135 1.51 -4.06 -34.07
N PHE A 136 2.10 -4.30 -35.24
CA PHE A 136 2.45 -5.63 -35.72
C PHE A 136 3.81 -5.62 -36.41
N THR A 137 4.60 -6.67 -36.20
CA THR A 137 5.82 -6.92 -36.97
C THR A 137 5.75 -8.27 -37.69
N VAL A 138 6.37 -8.36 -38.85
CA VAL A 138 6.61 -9.63 -39.57
C VAL A 138 8.11 -9.74 -39.80
N ASN A 139 8.71 -10.83 -39.33
CA ASN A 139 10.17 -11.07 -39.37
C ASN A 139 10.97 -9.89 -38.76
N GLY A 140 10.41 -9.25 -37.73
CA GLY A 140 11.02 -8.09 -37.07
C GLY A 140 10.78 -6.74 -37.74
N PHE A 141 10.16 -6.67 -38.91
CA PHE A 141 9.86 -5.42 -39.60
C PHE A 141 8.44 -4.93 -39.30
N ALA A 142 8.33 -3.65 -39.01
CA ALA A 142 7.04 -3.01 -38.73
C ALA A 142 6.11 -3.04 -39.94
N CYS A 143 4.85 -3.42 -39.73
CA CYS A 143 3.83 -3.45 -40.76
C CYS A 143 2.93 -2.22 -40.70
N ASN A 144 2.12 -1.99 -41.74
CA ASN A 144 1.12 -0.92 -41.84
C ASN A 144 1.70 0.52 -41.81
N GLY A 145 3.01 0.68 -42.03
CA GLY A 145 3.66 2.00 -41.98
C GLY A 145 3.72 2.63 -40.59
N ALA A 146 3.46 1.87 -39.54
CA ALA A 146 3.61 2.35 -38.19
C ALA A 146 5.09 2.47 -37.84
N ALA A 147 5.50 3.58 -37.21
CA ALA A 147 6.81 3.68 -36.56
C ALA A 147 6.84 2.69 -35.42
N GLN A 148 7.91 1.90 -35.33
CA GLN A 148 8.14 1.04 -34.18
C GLN A 148 8.55 1.93 -33.01
N LEU A 149 8.00 1.66 -31.84
CA LEU A 149 8.47 2.28 -30.60
C LEU A 149 9.61 1.44 -30.02
N PRO A 150 10.60 2.06 -29.42
CA PRO A 150 11.61 1.34 -28.65
C PRO A 150 10.93 0.57 -27.50
N SER A 151 11.57 -0.48 -27.03
CA SER A 151 11.20 -1.12 -25.77
C SER A 151 12.35 -1.03 -24.79
N VAL A 152 12.05 -0.80 -23.52
CA VAL A 152 13.05 -0.65 -22.46
C VAL A 152 12.57 -1.29 -21.16
N ASN A 153 13.47 -1.95 -20.47
CA ASN A 153 13.23 -2.49 -19.13
C ASN A 153 14.50 -2.35 -18.27
N ILE A 154 14.32 -2.06 -16.99
CA ILE A 154 15.41 -2.12 -16.00
C ILE A 154 15.76 -3.58 -15.76
N THR A 155 17.05 -3.91 -15.77
CA THR A 155 17.56 -5.27 -15.52
C THR A 155 18.31 -5.38 -14.20
N SER A 156 18.73 -4.25 -13.66
CA SER A 156 19.34 -4.10 -12.33
C SER A 156 19.11 -2.67 -11.85
N PRO A 157 18.80 -2.47 -10.55
CA PRO A 157 18.57 -3.48 -9.51
C PRO A 157 17.35 -4.35 -9.79
N ALA A 158 17.18 -5.45 -9.04
CA ALA A 158 15.95 -6.25 -9.12
C ALA A 158 14.81 -5.54 -8.36
N ALA A 159 13.58 -5.71 -8.83
CA ALA A 159 12.40 -5.18 -8.17
C ALA A 159 12.34 -5.60 -6.69
N GLY A 160 12.12 -4.62 -5.80
CA GLY A 160 12.09 -4.82 -4.35
C GLY A 160 13.47 -4.87 -3.68
N GLN A 161 14.56 -4.64 -4.41
CA GLN A 161 15.90 -4.64 -3.82
C GLN A 161 16.08 -3.46 -2.85
N GLY A 162 16.66 -3.77 -1.67
CA GLY A 162 17.02 -2.79 -0.65
C GLY A 162 18.48 -2.37 -0.75
N PHE A 163 18.77 -1.12 -0.36
CA PHE A 163 20.11 -0.52 -0.29
C PHE A 163 20.32 0.18 1.05
N THR A 164 21.57 0.40 1.42
CA THR A 164 21.88 1.29 2.55
C THR A 164 21.82 2.75 2.08
N PRO A 165 21.17 3.66 2.82
CA PRO A 165 21.21 5.09 2.53
C PRO A 165 22.64 5.62 2.38
N GLY A 166 22.85 6.50 1.43
CA GLY A 166 24.19 7.04 1.10
C GLY A 166 25.02 6.13 0.21
N SER A 167 24.59 4.90 -0.10
CA SER A 167 25.30 4.03 -1.04
C SER A 167 25.18 4.51 -2.49
N SER A 168 26.10 4.07 -3.33
CA SER A 168 26.04 4.27 -4.78
C SER A 168 25.48 3.03 -5.45
N VAL A 169 24.40 3.19 -6.23
CA VAL A 169 23.66 2.08 -6.84
C VAL A 169 23.81 2.11 -8.36
N PRO A 170 24.41 1.09 -8.99
CA PRO A 170 24.39 0.98 -10.44
C PRO A 170 23.00 0.55 -10.93
N ILE A 171 22.48 1.28 -11.92
CA ILE A 171 21.21 0.97 -12.56
C ILE A 171 21.50 0.62 -14.03
N THR A 172 21.01 -0.53 -14.47
CA THR A 172 21.22 -1.02 -15.83
C THR A 172 19.86 -1.31 -16.48
N ALA A 173 19.72 -0.90 -17.72
CA ALA A 173 18.56 -1.23 -18.56
C ALA A 173 18.98 -1.93 -19.84
N ASN A 174 18.06 -2.76 -20.35
CA ASN A 174 18.08 -3.26 -21.70
C ASN A 174 17.08 -2.44 -22.52
N ALA A 175 17.53 -1.91 -23.65
CA ALA A 175 16.69 -1.19 -24.60
C ALA A 175 16.96 -1.70 -26.01
N ILE A 176 15.90 -1.98 -26.76
CA ILE A 176 15.96 -2.50 -28.13
C ILE A 176 14.98 -1.74 -29.02
N GLU A 177 15.39 -1.54 -30.27
CA GLU A 177 14.58 -1.02 -31.36
C GLU A 177 14.99 -1.75 -32.65
N PRO A 178 14.11 -2.62 -33.22
CA PRO A 178 14.46 -3.42 -34.40
C PRO A 178 14.66 -2.63 -35.68
N THR A 179 14.10 -1.43 -35.80
CA THR A 179 14.07 -0.65 -37.07
C THR A 179 14.87 0.65 -36.98
N ALA A 180 15.31 1.03 -35.78
CA ALA A 180 16.13 2.20 -35.54
C ALA A 180 17.21 1.88 -34.49
N SER A 181 18.11 2.79 -34.22
CA SER A 181 19.09 2.62 -33.16
C SER A 181 18.66 3.38 -31.91
N ILE A 182 18.85 2.79 -30.74
CA ILE A 182 18.69 3.52 -29.47
C ILE A 182 19.84 4.53 -29.37
N THR A 183 19.48 5.81 -29.21
CA THR A 183 20.44 6.92 -29.10
C THR A 183 20.84 7.20 -27.67
N LYS A 184 19.93 7.04 -26.72
CA LYS A 184 20.17 7.16 -25.29
C LYS A 184 19.08 6.45 -24.49
N VAL A 185 19.41 6.15 -23.22
CA VAL A 185 18.45 5.77 -22.18
C VAL A 185 18.64 6.72 -20.99
N GLU A 186 17.57 7.36 -20.57
CA GLU A 186 17.52 8.22 -19.38
C GLU A 186 16.90 7.44 -18.22
N PHE A 187 17.50 7.58 -17.04
CA PHE A 187 17.06 6.88 -15.84
C PHE A 187 16.51 7.89 -14.84
N PHE A 188 15.36 7.57 -14.27
CA PHE A 188 14.68 8.44 -13.32
C PHE A 188 14.38 7.70 -12.03
N GLU A 189 14.36 8.45 -10.92
CA GLU A 189 13.77 8.03 -9.67
C GLU A 189 12.53 8.88 -9.37
N ALA A 190 11.56 8.30 -8.72
CA ALA A 190 10.44 9.03 -8.11
C ALA A 190 10.19 8.46 -6.73
N SER A 191 10.12 9.32 -5.71
CA SER A 191 9.73 8.88 -4.38
C SER A 191 8.32 8.29 -4.41
N THR A 192 8.14 7.14 -3.75
CA THR A 192 6.82 6.51 -3.59
C THR A 192 6.20 6.82 -2.23
N LEU A 193 6.89 7.60 -1.39
CA LEU A 193 6.35 8.01 -0.10
C LEU A 193 5.20 9.02 -0.30
N PRO A 194 4.04 8.79 0.29
CA PRO A 194 2.93 9.75 0.28
C PRO A 194 3.35 11.10 0.86
N GLY A 195 2.90 12.17 0.24
CA GLY A 195 3.24 13.53 0.67
C GLY A 195 4.55 14.07 0.10
N THR A 196 5.36 13.24 -0.56
CA THR A 196 6.54 13.68 -1.31
C THR A 196 6.17 14.00 -2.76
N SER A 197 7.02 14.76 -3.45
CA SER A 197 6.85 14.94 -4.89
C SER A 197 7.09 13.61 -5.61
N HIS A 198 6.08 13.11 -6.31
CA HIS A 198 6.20 11.93 -7.19
C HIS A 198 6.71 12.30 -8.58
N THR A 199 7.22 13.53 -8.75
CA THR A 199 7.80 13.96 -10.03
C THR A 199 9.10 13.19 -10.26
N PRO A 200 9.24 12.50 -11.41
CA PRO A 200 10.48 11.81 -11.73
C PRO A 200 11.67 12.76 -11.77
N VAL A 201 12.75 12.40 -11.09
CA VAL A 201 14.02 13.13 -11.06
C VAL A 201 15.03 12.35 -11.87
N LEU A 202 15.70 13.02 -12.81
CA LEU A 202 16.72 12.39 -13.65
C LEU A 202 17.95 12.00 -12.81
N ILE A 203 18.28 10.71 -12.81
CA ILE A 203 19.51 10.16 -12.19
C ILE A 203 20.69 10.31 -13.14
N GLY A 204 20.49 9.97 -14.41
CA GLY A 204 21.55 10.03 -15.41
C GLY A 204 21.11 9.53 -16.78
N THR A 205 22.02 9.67 -17.76
CA THR A 205 21.81 9.29 -19.16
C THR A 205 22.94 8.37 -19.62
N ALA A 206 22.59 7.24 -20.24
CA ALA A 206 23.52 6.33 -20.89
C ALA A 206 23.30 6.34 -22.43
N THR A 207 24.40 6.42 -23.21
CA THR A 207 24.35 6.51 -24.67
C THR A 207 24.90 5.28 -25.39
N ALA A 208 25.31 4.26 -24.65
CA ALA A 208 25.84 3.00 -25.20
C ALA A 208 25.38 1.81 -24.37
N SER A 209 25.13 0.68 -25.06
CA SER A 209 24.82 -0.60 -24.41
C SER A 209 26.09 -1.24 -23.82
N PRO A 210 26.00 -1.84 -22.61
CA PRO A 210 24.85 -1.89 -21.72
C PRO A 210 24.57 -0.50 -21.14
N TYR A 211 23.28 -0.08 -21.21
CA TYR A 211 22.86 1.23 -20.71
C TYR A 211 22.89 1.19 -19.20
N THR A 212 23.92 1.82 -18.63
CA THR A 212 24.16 1.83 -17.18
C THR A 212 24.47 3.24 -16.70
N VAL A 213 23.87 3.61 -15.56
CA VAL A 213 24.19 4.83 -14.81
C VAL A 213 24.48 4.46 -13.35
N THR A 214 25.11 5.36 -12.62
CA THR A 214 25.26 5.21 -11.16
C THR A 214 24.40 6.27 -10.48
N TRP A 215 23.53 5.85 -9.60
CA TRP A 215 22.80 6.73 -8.69
C TRP A 215 23.67 6.98 -7.46
N PRO A 216 24.30 8.14 -7.32
CA PRO A 216 25.20 8.39 -6.22
C PRO A 216 24.44 8.73 -4.94
N SER A 217 24.92 8.25 -3.80
CA SER A 217 24.42 8.68 -2.48
C SER A 217 22.90 8.58 -2.34
N VAL A 218 22.33 7.42 -2.63
CA VAL A 218 20.86 7.21 -2.59
C VAL A 218 20.30 7.70 -1.25
N PRO A 219 19.39 8.70 -1.23
CA PRO A 219 18.78 9.16 0.02
C PRO A 219 17.97 8.06 0.67
N ALA A 220 17.78 8.14 2.00
CA ALA A 220 16.83 7.24 2.67
C ALA A 220 15.44 7.43 2.09
N GLY A 221 14.75 6.33 1.74
CA GLY A 221 13.43 6.40 1.15
C GLY A 221 13.03 5.16 0.34
N TYR A 222 11.90 5.28 -0.30
CA TYR A 222 11.33 4.29 -1.21
C TYR A 222 11.09 4.95 -2.55
N TYR A 223 11.46 4.25 -3.62
CA TYR A 223 11.52 4.83 -4.94
C TYR A 223 10.95 3.87 -5.99
N ALA A 224 10.37 4.45 -7.04
CA ALA A 224 10.10 3.79 -8.30
C ALA A 224 11.18 4.23 -9.30
N LEU A 225 11.99 3.30 -9.78
CA LEU A 225 12.94 3.56 -10.85
C LEU A 225 12.24 3.37 -12.20
N THR A 226 12.47 4.27 -13.14
CA THR A 226 12.04 4.11 -14.54
C THR A 226 13.18 4.43 -15.48
N ALA A 227 13.14 3.82 -16.67
CA ALA A 227 14.05 4.10 -17.75
C ALA A 227 13.27 4.54 -18.99
N GLU A 228 13.69 5.61 -19.67
CA GLU A 228 13.12 6.07 -20.93
C GLU A 228 14.16 5.92 -22.05
N ALA A 229 13.83 5.12 -23.06
CA ALA A 229 14.66 4.93 -24.25
C ALA A 229 14.23 5.88 -25.36
N PHE A 230 15.23 6.44 -26.05
CA PHE A 230 15.07 7.32 -27.21
C PHE A 230 15.73 6.67 -28.42
N ASP A 231 15.02 6.63 -29.54
CA ASP A 231 15.57 6.10 -30.78
C ASP A 231 16.06 7.21 -31.75
N SER A 232 16.70 6.79 -32.84
CA SER A 232 17.19 7.71 -33.88
C SER A 232 16.08 8.26 -34.78
N ALA A 233 14.87 7.77 -34.68
CA ALA A 233 13.68 8.27 -35.39
C ALA A 233 12.90 9.30 -34.55
N GLY A 234 13.30 9.51 -33.29
CA GLY A 234 12.65 10.44 -32.36
C GLY A 234 11.49 9.83 -31.57
N ALA A 235 11.30 8.52 -31.64
CA ALA A 235 10.32 7.84 -30.79
C ALA A 235 10.91 7.52 -29.41
N THR A 236 10.03 7.45 -28.40
CA THR A 236 10.42 7.13 -27.02
C THR A 236 9.52 6.05 -26.42
N ALA A 237 10.04 5.35 -25.43
CA ALA A 237 9.25 4.44 -24.59
C ALA A 237 9.82 4.43 -23.17
N THR A 238 8.93 4.32 -22.18
CA THR A 238 9.26 4.25 -20.75
C THR A 238 9.03 2.85 -20.21
N SER A 239 9.92 2.36 -19.36
CA SER A 239 9.80 1.07 -18.68
C SER A 239 8.63 1.06 -17.68
N ALA A 240 8.19 -0.14 -17.29
CA ALA A 240 7.43 -0.28 -16.06
C ALA A 240 8.25 0.26 -14.85
N PRO A 241 7.59 0.83 -13.83
CA PRO A 241 8.27 1.26 -12.62
C PRO A 241 8.84 0.04 -11.86
N ASP A 242 10.10 0.16 -11.42
CA ASP A 242 10.81 -0.86 -10.66
C ASP A 242 10.97 -0.37 -9.21
N PRO A 243 10.23 -0.93 -8.23
CA PRO A 243 10.29 -0.47 -6.85
C PRO A 243 11.61 -0.87 -6.20
N VAL A 244 12.25 0.08 -5.50
CA VAL A 244 13.47 -0.13 -4.70
C VAL A 244 13.38 0.66 -3.40
N SER A 245 14.22 0.29 -2.41
CA SER A 245 14.27 1.00 -1.14
C SER A 245 15.70 1.29 -0.70
N ALA A 246 15.91 2.43 -0.05
CA ALA A 246 17.14 2.74 0.67
C ALA A 246 16.78 2.96 2.15
N VAL A 247 17.02 1.92 2.96
CA VAL A 247 16.66 1.91 4.38
C VAL A 247 17.85 1.45 5.21
N SER A 248 18.02 2.01 6.39
CA SER A 248 19.09 1.60 7.30
C SER A 248 18.91 0.14 7.72
N ALA A 249 19.99 -0.62 7.67
CA ALA A 249 19.99 -1.99 8.17
C ALA A 249 19.91 -2.08 9.71
N THR A 250 20.12 -0.95 10.39
CA THR A 250 20.08 -0.85 11.86
C THR A 250 18.99 0.11 12.27
N SER A 251 17.88 -0.44 12.78
CA SER A 251 16.86 0.35 13.49
C SER A 251 17.50 1.04 14.69
N THR A 252 17.21 2.33 14.90
CA THR A 252 17.58 3.04 16.12
C THR A 252 16.49 2.92 17.20
N ALA A 253 15.31 2.39 16.84
CA ALA A 253 14.25 2.09 17.77
C ALA A 253 14.60 0.88 18.65
N PRO A 254 14.18 0.86 19.93
CA PRO A 254 14.47 -0.24 20.82
C PRO A 254 13.84 -1.54 20.31
N GLN A 255 14.62 -2.61 20.30
CA GLN A 255 14.12 -3.97 20.06
C GLN A 255 13.45 -4.45 21.34
N LEU A 256 12.18 -4.83 21.27
CA LEU A 256 11.32 -5.04 22.42
C LEU A 256 10.97 -6.51 22.66
N HIS A 257 10.87 -6.86 23.93
CA HIS A 257 10.26 -8.10 24.36
C HIS A 257 9.58 -7.92 25.73
N VAL A 258 8.75 -8.89 26.12
CA VAL A 258 8.08 -8.92 27.41
C VAL A 258 8.97 -9.62 28.45
N SER A 259 9.11 -9.00 29.61
CA SER A 259 9.75 -9.60 30.80
C SER A 259 8.88 -9.39 32.03
N GLY A 260 8.19 -10.42 32.46
CA GLY A 260 7.18 -10.30 33.53
C GLY A 260 6.04 -9.39 33.09
N ASN A 261 5.85 -8.30 33.83
CA ASN A 261 4.83 -7.29 33.54
C ASN A 261 5.41 -6.01 32.86
N GLN A 262 6.60 -6.11 32.26
CA GLN A 262 7.28 -4.99 31.64
C GLN A 262 7.59 -5.25 30.18
N LEU A 263 7.53 -4.19 29.35
CA LEU A 263 8.26 -4.15 28.09
C LEU A 263 9.71 -3.79 28.40
N VAL A 264 10.63 -4.54 27.81
CA VAL A 264 12.07 -4.30 27.96
C VAL A 264 12.75 -4.27 26.60
N ASN A 265 13.86 -3.54 26.52
CA ASN A 265 14.72 -3.54 25.33
C ASN A 265 15.68 -4.74 25.33
N ALA A 266 16.47 -4.89 24.28
CA ALA A 266 17.42 -5.99 24.12
C ALA A 266 18.48 -6.09 25.26
N SER A 267 18.74 -5.00 26.01
CA SER A 267 19.63 -5.01 27.19
C SER A 267 18.90 -5.30 28.51
N GLY A 268 17.59 -5.54 28.49
CA GLY A 268 16.75 -5.79 29.66
C GLY A 268 16.29 -4.51 30.39
N GLY A 269 16.56 -3.33 29.83
CA GLY A 269 16.06 -2.07 30.37
C GLY A 269 14.57 -1.90 30.10
N GLN A 270 13.80 -1.48 31.12
CA GLN A 270 12.38 -1.18 30.96
C GLN A 270 12.15 -0.08 29.93
N VAL A 271 11.13 -0.24 29.10
CA VAL A 271 10.68 0.74 28.10
C VAL A 271 9.22 1.09 28.35
N VAL A 272 8.94 2.38 28.54
CA VAL A 272 7.58 2.94 28.55
C VAL A 272 7.42 3.76 27.27
N LEU A 273 6.40 3.45 26.48
CA LEU A 273 6.15 4.09 25.20
C LEU A 273 5.14 5.23 25.38
N HIS A 274 5.50 6.41 24.89
CA HIS A 274 4.61 7.57 24.80
C HIS A 274 4.41 7.89 23.31
N GLY A 275 3.18 7.86 22.81
CA GLY A 275 2.99 7.84 21.38
C GLY A 275 1.72 8.49 20.87
N ALA A 276 1.52 8.36 19.59
CA ALA A 276 0.30 8.77 18.91
C ALA A 276 -0.17 7.69 17.93
N ASN A 277 -1.47 7.65 17.70
CA ASN A 277 -2.06 6.92 16.59
C ASN A 277 -1.93 7.77 15.32
N ARG A 278 -1.54 7.17 14.21
CA ARG A 278 -1.45 7.83 12.90
C ARG A 278 -2.53 7.26 12.00
N SER A 279 -3.75 7.78 12.14
CA SER A 279 -4.91 7.38 11.35
C SER A 279 -4.74 7.71 9.86
N GLY A 280 -5.46 6.98 9.01
CA GLY A 280 -5.47 7.17 7.56
C GLY A 280 -5.17 5.92 6.76
N GLY A 281 -4.38 4.99 7.28
CA GLY A 281 -4.10 3.72 6.62
C GLY A 281 -5.29 2.77 6.60
N GLU A 282 -6.17 2.88 7.59
CA GLU A 282 -7.36 2.04 7.72
C GLU A 282 -8.48 2.40 6.75
N PHE A 283 -8.57 3.67 6.28
CA PHE A 283 -9.70 4.10 5.46
C PHE A 283 -9.32 4.63 4.08
N SER A 284 -8.19 5.32 3.89
CA SER A 284 -7.89 6.03 2.65
C SER A 284 -7.85 5.10 1.44
N CYS A 285 -7.22 3.93 1.59
CA CYS A 285 -7.07 2.95 0.52
C CYS A 285 -8.43 2.37 0.07
N VAL A 286 -9.27 1.95 1.01
CA VAL A 286 -10.59 1.36 0.72
C VAL A 286 -11.60 2.40 0.22
N GLN A 287 -11.42 3.68 0.60
CA GLN A 287 -12.20 4.81 0.08
C GLN A 287 -11.70 5.31 -1.27
N GLY A 288 -10.55 4.82 -1.75
CA GLY A 288 -9.97 5.22 -3.03
C GLY A 288 -9.38 6.63 -3.06
N THR A 289 -9.05 7.20 -1.90
CA THR A 289 -8.52 8.57 -1.77
C THR A 289 -6.99 8.62 -1.69
N GLY A 290 -6.33 7.48 -1.56
CA GLY A 290 -4.88 7.36 -1.47
C GLY A 290 -4.47 6.17 -0.60
N LEU A 291 -3.18 6.04 -0.32
CA LEU A 291 -2.65 5.05 0.63
C LEU A 291 -2.83 5.52 2.08
N TRP A 292 -2.73 6.83 2.30
CA TRP A 292 -2.76 7.50 3.60
C TRP A 292 -3.59 8.77 3.56
N ASN A 293 -4.00 9.24 4.71
CA ASN A 293 -4.55 10.59 4.88
C ASN A 293 -3.44 11.52 5.41
N GLY A 294 -2.90 12.38 4.54
CA GLY A 294 -1.79 13.29 4.86
C GLY A 294 -0.40 12.66 4.74
N PRO A 295 0.68 13.42 5.09
CA PRO A 295 2.06 13.03 4.84
C PRO A 295 2.54 11.93 5.79
N MET A 296 3.41 11.05 5.26
CA MET A 296 4.10 9.98 5.98
C MET A 296 5.61 10.13 5.71
N ASP A 297 6.14 11.32 5.98
CA ASP A 297 7.50 11.74 5.62
C ASP A 297 8.35 12.13 6.84
N GLN A 298 9.62 12.45 6.59
CA GLN A 298 10.56 12.86 7.63
C GLN A 298 10.13 14.14 8.36
N ALA A 299 9.42 15.06 7.70
CA ALA A 299 8.95 16.29 8.33
C ALA A 299 7.89 15.98 9.40
N SER A 300 6.93 15.11 9.08
CA SER A 300 5.93 14.62 10.03
C SER A 300 6.58 13.89 11.22
N ILE A 301 7.58 13.03 10.96
CA ILE A 301 8.33 12.34 12.03
C ILE A 301 9.08 13.35 12.92
N THR A 302 9.68 14.37 12.32
CA THR A 302 10.39 15.41 13.09
C THR A 302 9.43 16.18 13.99
N ALA A 303 8.23 16.49 13.51
CA ALA A 303 7.18 17.11 14.31
C ALA A 303 6.75 16.20 15.48
N MET A 304 6.51 14.90 15.24
CA MET A 304 6.20 13.93 16.30
C MET A 304 7.32 13.85 17.36
N LYS A 305 8.57 13.80 16.93
CA LYS A 305 9.73 13.77 17.85
C LYS A 305 9.84 15.03 18.70
N SER A 306 9.47 16.20 18.18
CA SER A 306 9.47 17.45 18.95
C SER A 306 8.47 17.44 20.11
N TRP A 307 7.47 16.56 20.06
CA TRP A 307 6.54 16.31 21.16
C TRP A 307 7.03 15.24 22.16
N GLY A 308 8.14 14.57 21.89
CA GLY A 308 8.63 13.45 22.71
C GLY A 308 7.97 12.11 22.37
N ILE A 309 7.36 11.98 21.20
CA ILE A 309 6.74 10.72 20.75
C ILE A 309 7.81 9.67 20.49
N THR A 310 7.67 8.50 21.13
CA THR A 310 8.58 7.35 21.04
C THR A 310 7.93 6.12 20.39
N ALA A 311 6.61 6.13 20.18
CA ALA A 311 5.89 5.10 19.48
C ALA A 311 4.78 5.67 18.59
N VAL A 312 4.51 5.01 17.45
CA VAL A 312 3.39 5.34 16.57
C VAL A 312 2.59 4.08 16.29
N ARG A 313 1.30 4.11 16.63
CA ARG A 313 0.35 3.08 16.22
C ARG A 313 -0.20 3.43 14.85
N VAL A 314 -0.13 2.47 13.93
CA VAL A 314 -0.45 2.61 12.52
C VAL A 314 -1.66 1.74 12.20
N PRO A 315 -2.86 2.31 12.17
CA PRO A 315 -4.08 1.60 11.80
C PRO A 315 -4.01 1.13 10.35
N LEU A 316 -4.26 -0.17 10.13
CA LEU A 316 -4.22 -0.83 8.83
C LEU A 316 -5.59 -1.40 8.45
N ASN A 317 -5.73 -1.69 7.16
CA ASN A 317 -6.91 -2.29 6.56
C ASN A 317 -6.52 -3.61 5.90
N GLU A 318 -7.16 -4.72 6.30
CA GLU A 318 -6.82 -6.04 5.75
C GLU A 318 -7.11 -6.17 4.26
N ALA A 319 -8.21 -5.55 3.78
CA ALA A 319 -8.59 -5.62 2.38
C ALA A 319 -7.58 -4.91 1.48
N CYS A 320 -7.02 -3.80 1.97
CA CYS A 320 -5.96 -3.09 1.25
C CYS A 320 -4.65 -3.88 1.24
N TRP A 321 -4.30 -4.51 2.35
CA TRP A 321 -3.11 -5.34 2.45
C TRP A 321 -3.21 -6.62 1.59
N ASN A 322 -4.35 -7.31 1.64
CA ASN A 322 -4.62 -8.56 0.93
C ASN A 322 -4.99 -8.37 -0.55
N ALA A 323 -5.13 -7.13 -1.03
CA ALA A 323 -5.55 -6.79 -2.39
C ALA A 323 -6.96 -7.30 -2.74
N GLU A 324 -7.93 -7.09 -1.85
CA GLU A 324 -9.32 -7.48 -2.11
C GLU A 324 -9.86 -6.79 -3.37
N SER A 325 -10.66 -7.52 -4.13
CA SER A 325 -11.08 -7.13 -5.48
C SER A 325 -11.90 -5.83 -5.55
N TYR A 326 -12.50 -5.39 -4.45
CA TYR A 326 -13.24 -4.14 -4.36
C TYR A 326 -12.36 -2.93 -4.02
N VAL A 327 -11.09 -3.14 -3.64
CA VAL A 327 -10.14 -2.07 -3.38
C VAL A 327 -9.46 -1.66 -4.69
N ASN A 328 -9.28 -0.36 -4.89
CA ASN A 328 -8.54 0.13 -6.06
C ASN A 328 -7.11 -0.42 -6.05
N ALA A 329 -6.73 -1.12 -7.12
CA ALA A 329 -5.41 -1.76 -7.25
C ALA A 329 -4.21 -0.80 -7.09
N ALA A 330 -4.40 0.50 -7.34
CA ALA A 330 -3.38 1.52 -7.09
C ALA A 330 -3.07 1.73 -5.60
N TYR A 331 -3.97 1.30 -4.70
CA TYR A 331 -3.87 1.47 -3.25
C TYR A 331 -3.93 0.16 -2.48
N ALA A 332 -3.75 -0.98 -3.15
CA ALA A 332 -3.88 -2.31 -2.59
C ALA A 332 -2.66 -3.19 -2.85
N GLY A 333 -2.59 -4.32 -2.13
CA GLY A 333 -1.58 -5.36 -2.32
C GLY A 333 -0.17 -4.85 -2.14
N ALA A 334 0.72 -5.18 -3.09
CA ALA A 334 2.13 -4.84 -3.03
C ALA A 334 2.39 -3.34 -2.82
N THR A 335 1.57 -2.47 -3.41
CA THR A 335 1.70 -1.01 -3.25
C THR A 335 1.42 -0.57 -1.82
N TYR A 336 0.31 -1.05 -1.24
CA TYR A 336 -0.03 -0.75 0.16
C TYR A 336 1.00 -1.33 1.12
N GLN A 337 1.39 -2.59 0.92
CA GLN A 337 2.42 -3.27 1.73
C GLN A 337 3.76 -2.54 1.68
N ALA A 338 4.18 -2.06 0.50
CA ALA A 338 5.40 -1.29 0.34
C ALA A 338 5.34 0.03 1.13
N ALA A 339 4.20 0.75 1.06
CA ALA A 339 4.00 1.99 1.79
C ALA A 339 4.04 1.79 3.31
N VAL A 340 3.43 0.71 3.84
CA VAL A 340 3.49 0.36 5.27
C VAL A 340 4.93 0.03 5.69
N LYS A 341 5.64 -0.80 4.91
CA LYS A 341 7.06 -1.13 5.19
C LYS A 341 7.93 0.13 5.19
N ALA A 342 7.68 1.05 4.26
CA ALA A 342 8.34 2.33 4.15
C ALA A 342 8.20 3.16 5.42
N TYR A 343 6.96 3.29 5.88
CA TYR A 343 6.68 4.09 7.05
C TYR A 343 7.24 3.48 8.33
N VAL A 344 7.12 2.16 8.50
CA VAL A 344 7.75 1.44 9.63
C VAL A 344 9.26 1.67 9.67
N SER A 345 9.94 1.56 8.52
CA SER A 345 11.38 1.81 8.45
C SER A 345 11.71 3.25 8.83
N LEU A 346 10.95 4.22 8.31
CA LEU A 346 11.15 5.64 8.62
C LEU A 346 10.96 5.93 10.11
N LEU A 347 9.94 5.33 10.77
CA LEU A 347 9.74 5.42 12.21
C LEU A 347 10.94 4.86 12.96
N ASN A 348 11.34 3.63 12.65
CA ASN A 348 12.41 2.93 13.34
C ASN A 348 13.77 3.59 13.15
N ASP A 349 14.08 4.13 11.98
CA ASP A 349 15.31 4.91 11.71
C ASP A 349 15.38 6.20 12.55
N ASN A 350 14.23 6.70 12.99
CA ASN A 350 14.12 7.85 13.86
C ASN A 350 13.98 7.51 15.36
N GLY A 351 14.14 6.25 15.75
CA GLY A 351 14.05 5.79 17.13
C GLY A 351 12.63 5.58 17.64
N ILE A 352 11.64 5.54 16.76
CA ILE A 352 10.21 5.39 17.09
C ILE A 352 9.77 3.94 16.86
N VAL A 353 9.18 3.32 17.87
CA VAL A 353 8.56 1.99 17.77
C VAL A 353 7.30 2.06 16.90
N ALA A 354 7.11 1.11 16.01
CA ALA A 354 5.90 0.99 15.22
C ALA A 354 4.96 -0.05 15.83
N ILE A 355 3.68 0.29 16.04
CA ILE A 355 2.63 -0.64 16.44
C ILE A 355 1.69 -0.78 15.24
N LEU A 356 1.69 -1.94 14.59
CA LEU A 356 0.81 -2.22 13.47
C LEU A 356 -0.50 -2.79 13.99
N ASP A 357 -1.59 -2.14 13.65
CA ASP A 357 -2.93 -2.44 14.14
C ASP A 357 -3.84 -2.89 13.00
N LEU A 358 -4.52 -4.04 13.18
CA LEU A 358 -5.62 -4.42 12.30
C LEU A 358 -6.89 -3.69 12.72
N HIS A 359 -7.19 -2.59 12.04
CA HIS A 359 -8.23 -1.66 12.46
C HIS A 359 -9.59 -1.96 11.84
N TRP A 360 -9.65 -2.21 10.53
CA TRP A 360 -10.88 -2.52 9.81
C TRP A 360 -10.76 -3.84 9.06
N THR A 361 -11.81 -4.66 9.21
CA THR A 361 -11.93 -6.02 8.66
C THR A 361 -13.21 -6.20 7.87
N ASP A 362 -13.26 -7.26 7.09
CA ASP A 362 -14.44 -7.71 6.38
C ASP A 362 -15.50 -8.30 7.34
N GLY A 363 -16.65 -8.59 6.82
CA GLY A 363 -17.75 -9.23 7.53
C GLY A 363 -19.02 -8.39 7.62
N THR A 364 -20.14 -8.98 7.30
CA THR A 364 -21.45 -8.32 7.43
C THR A 364 -21.93 -8.40 8.87
N TYR A 365 -22.12 -7.25 9.49
CA TYR A 365 -22.68 -7.16 10.83
C TYR A 365 -23.72 -6.04 10.91
N THR A 366 -24.92 -6.38 11.34
CA THR A 366 -26.07 -5.45 11.46
C THR A 366 -26.67 -5.40 12.87
N GLY A 367 -25.99 -6.05 13.82
CA GLY A 367 -26.44 -6.14 15.20
C GLY A 367 -26.20 -4.87 16.03
N THR A 368 -26.29 -5.00 17.34
CA THR A 368 -26.10 -3.91 18.30
C THR A 368 -24.73 -3.28 18.14
N SER A 369 -24.69 -1.95 18.13
CA SER A 369 -23.46 -1.15 17.96
C SER A 369 -22.79 -1.28 16.58
N SER A 370 -23.48 -1.81 15.57
CA SER A 370 -22.96 -1.84 14.20
C SER A 370 -22.68 -0.42 13.70
N GLY A 371 -21.44 -0.17 13.30
CA GLY A 371 -21.01 1.08 12.66
C GLY A 371 -21.51 1.18 11.22
N CYS A 372 -21.53 0.05 10.49
CA CYS A 372 -22.07 -0.08 9.16
C CYS A 372 -22.40 -1.55 8.84
N ALA A 373 -23.34 -1.74 7.91
CA ALA A 373 -23.77 -3.06 7.45
C ALA A 373 -22.96 -3.61 6.27
N ALA A 374 -21.94 -2.87 5.81
CA ALA A 374 -21.12 -3.30 4.68
C ALA A 374 -20.39 -4.61 4.97
N ALA A 375 -20.30 -5.51 3.98
CA ALA A 375 -19.50 -6.73 4.09
C ALA A 375 -18.00 -6.46 3.99
N THR A 376 -17.65 -5.31 3.41
CA THR A 376 -16.28 -4.85 3.14
C THR A 376 -15.64 -4.18 4.35
N ALA A 377 -14.31 -4.11 4.38
CA ALA A 377 -13.51 -3.48 5.43
C ALA A 377 -13.58 -1.94 5.39
N THR A 378 -14.81 -1.39 5.48
CA THR A 378 -15.08 0.06 5.43
C THR A 378 -15.56 0.65 6.75
N CYS A 379 -15.59 -0.14 7.79
CA CYS A 379 -15.92 0.25 9.16
C CYS A 379 -15.52 -0.87 10.13
N GLN A 380 -15.52 -0.51 11.41
CA GLN A 380 -15.21 -1.43 12.49
C GLN A 380 -16.24 -2.55 12.61
N LYS A 381 -15.76 -3.76 12.88
CA LYS A 381 -16.55 -4.98 13.12
C LYS A 381 -16.40 -5.45 14.57
N PRO A 382 -17.32 -6.30 15.08
CA PRO A 382 -17.22 -6.80 16.46
C PRO A 382 -16.00 -7.69 16.71
N MET A 383 -15.54 -8.42 15.70
CA MET A 383 -14.39 -9.33 15.75
C MET A 383 -13.76 -9.43 14.36
N PRO A 384 -12.47 -9.83 14.27
CA PRO A 384 -11.83 -10.07 12.97
C PRO A 384 -12.45 -11.26 12.26
N ASP A 385 -12.56 -11.21 10.94
CA ASP A 385 -13.03 -12.33 10.16
C ASP A 385 -11.93 -13.39 9.95
N ALA A 386 -12.33 -14.65 9.78
CA ALA A 386 -11.38 -15.76 9.65
C ALA A 386 -10.79 -15.87 8.24
N ALA A 387 -11.44 -15.29 7.22
CA ALA A 387 -11.04 -15.46 5.83
C ALA A 387 -9.88 -14.57 5.44
N GLN A 388 -9.88 -13.32 5.92
CA GLN A 388 -8.90 -12.30 5.54
C GLN A 388 -7.93 -11.94 6.65
N SER A 389 -8.36 -11.92 7.93
CA SER A 389 -7.49 -11.51 9.04
C SER A 389 -6.36 -12.52 9.32
N VAL A 390 -6.57 -13.82 9.10
CA VAL A 390 -5.52 -14.84 9.25
C VAL A 390 -4.43 -14.71 8.16
N PRO A 391 -4.76 -14.63 6.86
CA PRO A 391 -3.77 -14.32 5.82
C PRO A 391 -3.07 -12.98 6.02
N PHE A 392 -3.81 -11.94 6.45
CA PHE A 392 -3.26 -10.63 6.75
C PHE A 392 -2.13 -10.75 7.78
N TRP A 393 -2.39 -11.34 8.96
CA TRP A 393 -1.38 -11.46 10.01
C TRP A 393 -0.23 -12.38 9.64
N THR A 394 -0.48 -13.46 8.88
CA THR A 394 0.58 -14.32 8.34
C THR A 394 1.53 -13.53 7.45
N SER A 395 0.98 -12.65 6.59
CA SER A 395 1.77 -11.81 5.68
C SER A 395 2.49 -10.68 6.41
N VAL A 396 1.82 -9.96 7.31
CA VAL A 396 2.42 -8.88 8.12
C VAL A 396 3.54 -9.43 8.98
N ALA A 397 3.30 -10.50 9.73
CA ALA A 397 4.31 -11.11 10.59
C ALA A 397 5.52 -11.61 9.78
N THR A 398 5.29 -12.22 8.61
CA THR A 398 6.38 -12.62 7.71
C THR A 398 7.22 -11.43 7.28
N ALA A 399 6.60 -10.29 7.02
CA ALA A 399 7.29 -9.08 6.56
C ALA A 399 8.16 -8.43 7.65
N PHE A 400 7.77 -8.57 8.94
CA PHE A 400 8.42 -7.85 10.04
C PHE A 400 9.04 -8.73 11.13
N LYS A 401 9.05 -10.06 10.99
CA LYS A 401 9.55 -11.02 12.00
C LYS A 401 11.01 -10.85 12.42
N SER A 402 11.81 -10.09 11.68
CA SER A 402 13.20 -9.82 12.02
C SER A 402 13.40 -8.41 12.60
N ASN A 403 12.33 -7.75 13.01
CA ASN A 403 12.34 -6.39 13.50
C ASN A 403 11.51 -6.27 14.79
N ASP A 404 12.15 -6.46 15.94
CA ASP A 404 11.50 -6.43 17.25
C ASP A 404 11.14 -5.00 17.73
N ALA A 405 11.43 -3.95 16.92
CA ALA A 405 10.89 -2.60 17.10
C ALA A 405 9.48 -2.45 16.47
N VAL A 406 8.86 -3.56 16.04
CA VAL A 406 7.49 -3.61 15.57
C VAL A 406 6.65 -4.47 16.50
N ILE A 407 5.56 -3.91 17.00
CA ILE A 407 4.52 -4.58 17.81
C ILE A 407 3.33 -4.88 16.90
N PHE A 408 2.68 -6.02 17.07
CA PHE A 408 1.48 -6.42 16.35
C PHE A 408 0.25 -6.29 17.24
N ASP A 409 -0.61 -5.31 16.98
CA ASP A 409 -1.92 -5.15 17.63
C ASP A 409 -2.98 -5.89 16.81
N LEU A 410 -3.35 -7.09 17.28
CA LEU A 410 -4.01 -8.07 16.42
C LEU A 410 -5.42 -7.67 16.01
N PHE A 411 -6.09 -6.83 16.78
CA PHE A 411 -7.39 -6.28 16.39
C PHE A 411 -7.74 -5.07 17.26
N ASN A 412 -8.12 -3.97 16.62
CA ASN A 412 -8.33 -2.66 17.21
C ASN A 412 -9.25 -2.67 18.47
N GLU A 413 -10.53 -2.91 18.29
CA GLU A 413 -11.54 -2.71 19.33
C GLU A 413 -12.61 -3.81 19.33
N PRO A 414 -12.35 -4.97 19.95
CA PRO A 414 -13.31 -6.06 20.03
C PRO A 414 -14.57 -5.68 20.83
N TYR A 415 -15.78 -6.04 20.32
CA TYR A 415 -17.04 -5.87 21.03
C TYR A 415 -18.03 -7.03 20.81
N PRO A 416 -17.59 -8.31 20.85
CA PRO A 416 -18.45 -9.46 20.56
C PRO A 416 -19.59 -9.66 21.58
N SER A 417 -19.41 -9.23 22.84
CA SER A 417 -20.47 -9.23 23.87
C SER A 417 -21.73 -8.49 23.42
N ARG A 418 -21.57 -7.40 22.67
CA ARG A 418 -22.68 -6.59 22.15
C ARG A 418 -23.48 -7.32 21.06
N ALA A 419 -22.84 -8.24 20.35
CA ALA A 419 -23.53 -9.09 19.37
C ALA A 419 -24.45 -10.11 20.04
N ASP A 420 -24.13 -10.53 21.27
CA ASP A 420 -24.91 -11.46 22.10
C ASP A 420 -25.58 -10.75 23.30
N ASN A 421 -26.27 -9.66 23.05
CA ASN A 421 -27.07 -8.93 24.06
C ASN A 421 -26.28 -8.58 25.34
N PHE A 422 -25.01 -8.21 25.21
CA PHE A 422 -24.09 -7.87 26.31
C PHE A 422 -23.77 -9.05 27.24
N ASN A 423 -23.72 -10.26 26.70
CA ASN A 423 -23.26 -11.43 27.42
C ASN A 423 -21.72 -11.45 27.46
N GLU A 424 -21.13 -11.01 28.55
CA GLU A 424 -19.68 -10.89 28.68
C GLU A 424 -18.97 -12.25 28.65
N THR A 425 -19.55 -13.28 29.26
CA THR A 425 -18.94 -14.64 29.26
C THR A 425 -18.81 -15.18 27.85
N GLU A 426 -19.89 -15.13 27.06
CA GLU A 426 -19.87 -15.55 25.65
C GLU A 426 -19.00 -14.59 24.81
N GLY A 427 -18.99 -13.31 25.15
CA GLY A 427 -18.09 -12.32 24.54
C GLY A 427 -16.62 -12.70 24.66
N TRP A 428 -16.17 -13.06 25.88
CA TRP A 428 -14.80 -13.51 26.12
C TRP A 428 -14.49 -14.86 25.48
N GLN A 429 -15.48 -15.78 25.43
CA GLN A 429 -15.34 -17.05 24.70
C GLN A 429 -15.17 -16.81 23.19
N CYS A 430 -15.98 -15.92 22.60
CA CYS A 430 -15.84 -15.52 21.20
C CYS A 430 -14.49 -14.84 20.95
N TRP A 431 -14.09 -13.92 21.82
CA TRP A 431 -12.81 -13.22 21.73
C TRP A 431 -11.62 -14.20 21.68
N LEU A 432 -11.59 -15.19 22.57
CA LEU A 432 -10.50 -16.15 22.60
C LEU A 432 -10.55 -17.13 21.43
N ASN A 433 -11.71 -17.77 21.22
CA ASN A 433 -11.82 -18.98 20.39
C ASN A 433 -12.31 -18.70 18.96
N GLY A 434 -13.11 -17.63 18.78
CA GLY A 434 -13.77 -17.39 17.49
C GLY A 434 -14.80 -18.47 17.12
N GLY A 435 -15.08 -18.59 15.84
CA GLY A 435 -15.91 -19.66 15.28
C GLY A 435 -17.30 -19.74 15.89
N SER A 436 -17.71 -20.93 16.32
CA SER A 436 -19.05 -21.18 16.90
C SER A 436 -19.28 -20.53 18.26
N SER A 437 -18.24 -20.02 18.92
CA SER A 437 -18.35 -19.28 20.19
C SER A 437 -18.85 -17.84 19.99
N CYS A 438 -19.04 -17.40 18.74
CA CYS A 438 -19.40 -16.02 18.42
C CYS A 438 -20.89 -15.89 18.09
N VAL A 439 -21.73 -15.90 19.12
CA VAL A 439 -23.17 -15.75 19.00
C VAL A 439 -23.52 -14.35 18.46
N GLY A 440 -24.48 -14.23 17.55
CA GLY A 440 -24.94 -12.97 16.98
C GLY A 440 -24.06 -12.38 15.88
N ILE A 441 -22.89 -12.97 15.58
CA ILE A 441 -22.01 -12.58 14.48
C ILE A 441 -22.23 -13.52 13.30
N SER A 442 -22.56 -12.99 12.14
CA SER A 442 -23.00 -13.75 10.97
C SER A 442 -21.88 -14.26 10.06
N TYR A 443 -20.64 -13.77 10.25
CA TYR A 443 -19.46 -14.21 9.51
C TYR A 443 -18.58 -15.14 10.37
N ALA A 444 -17.69 -15.88 9.72
CA ALA A 444 -16.73 -16.72 10.42
C ALA A 444 -15.67 -15.85 11.12
N VAL A 445 -15.59 -15.96 12.44
CA VAL A 445 -14.71 -15.15 13.28
C VAL A 445 -13.38 -15.87 13.54
N ALA A 446 -12.26 -15.15 13.40
CA ALA A 446 -10.97 -15.55 13.94
C ALA A 446 -10.87 -15.11 15.40
N GLY A 447 -10.74 -16.06 16.33
CA GLY A 447 -10.45 -15.76 17.72
C GLY A 447 -8.99 -15.33 17.92
N MET A 448 -8.69 -14.65 19.03
CA MET A 448 -7.34 -14.16 19.31
C MET A 448 -6.31 -15.29 19.38
N GLN A 449 -6.68 -16.47 19.87
CA GLN A 449 -5.77 -17.62 19.83
C GLN A 449 -5.39 -18.02 18.40
N THR A 450 -6.34 -17.98 17.47
CA THR A 450 -6.08 -18.27 16.06
C THR A 450 -5.11 -17.26 15.45
N LEU A 451 -5.27 -15.96 15.74
CA LEU A 451 -4.39 -14.92 15.24
C LEU A 451 -2.99 -14.98 15.85
N VAL A 452 -2.87 -15.25 17.17
CA VAL A 452 -1.57 -15.49 17.82
C VAL A 452 -0.85 -16.66 17.15
N ASN A 453 -1.55 -17.77 16.93
CA ASN A 453 -0.98 -18.93 16.26
C ASN A 453 -0.53 -18.62 14.83
N ALA A 454 -1.30 -17.82 14.08
CA ALA A 454 -0.93 -17.39 12.71
C ALA A 454 0.36 -16.57 12.69
N VAL A 455 0.52 -15.64 13.63
CA VAL A 455 1.76 -14.87 13.79
C VAL A 455 2.93 -15.78 14.13
N ARG A 456 2.80 -16.63 15.16
CA ARG A 456 3.90 -17.50 15.64
C ARG A 456 4.28 -18.57 14.62
N ALA A 457 3.35 -19.05 13.80
CA ALA A 457 3.64 -20.00 12.71
C ALA A 457 4.60 -19.43 11.65
N THR A 458 4.76 -18.12 11.56
CA THR A 458 5.74 -17.49 10.65
C THR A 458 7.17 -17.49 11.19
N GLY A 459 7.35 -17.82 12.47
CA GLY A 459 8.60 -17.67 13.21
C GLY A 459 8.83 -16.26 13.74
N ALA A 460 7.81 -15.38 13.74
CA ALA A 460 7.87 -14.06 14.36
C ALA A 460 7.74 -14.19 15.88
N ASN A 461 8.68 -13.60 16.62
CA ASN A 461 8.68 -13.51 18.08
C ASN A 461 8.33 -12.10 18.58
N ASN A 462 7.98 -11.18 17.69
CA ASN A 462 7.55 -9.81 18.01
C ASN A 462 6.52 -9.79 19.16
N VAL A 463 6.51 -8.70 19.90
CA VAL A 463 5.46 -8.42 20.89
C VAL A 463 4.09 -8.38 20.22
N ILE A 464 3.14 -9.09 20.78
CA ILE A 464 1.74 -9.11 20.34
C ILE A 464 0.89 -8.39 21.38
N MET A 465 0.08 -7.45 20.91
CA MET A 465 -0.84 -6.64 21.68
C MET A 465 -2.28 -7.08 21.40
N LEU A 466 -3.09 -7.22 22.46
CA LEU A 466 -4.46 -7.76 22.37
C LEU A 466 -5.43 -6.87 23.13
N GLY A 467 -6.34 -6.22 22.41
CA GLY A 467 -7.41 -5.41 23.00
C GLY A 467 -8.40 -6.26 23.78
N GLY A 468 -8.87 -5.72 24.94
CA GLY A 468 -9.95 -6.34 25.70
C GLY A 468 -11.32 -6.15 25.04
N LEU A 469 -12.40 -6.46 25.75
CA LEU A 469 -13.77 -6.28 25.26
C LEU A 469 -14.22 -4.81 25.34
N GLU A 470 -15.44 -4.57 24.89
CA GLU A 470 -16.12 -3.26 24.97
C GLU A 470 -15.30 -2.13 24.35
N TYR A 471 -14.83 -2.37 23.10
CA TYR A 471 -13.93 -1.43 22.40
C TYR A 471 -12.57 -1.27 23.12
N ALA A 472 -11.99 -2.39 23.52
CA ALA A 472 -10.74 -2.47 24.29
C ALA A 472 -10.78 -1.73 25.65
N ASN A 473 -11.98 -1.34 26.15
CA ASN A 473 -12.10 -0.62 27.42
C ASN A 473 -12.27 -1.54 28.65
N ASP A 474 -12.57 -2.84 28.43
CA ASP A 474 -12.74 -3.85 29.49
C ASP A 474 -11.61 -4.86 29.48
N LEU A 475 -10.79 -4.90 30.55
CA LEU A 475 -9.76 -5.90 30.78
C LEU A 475 -10.08 -6.84 31.94
N THR A 476 -11.31 -6.81 32.50
CA THR A 476 -11.67 -7.53 33.73
C THR A 476 -11.37 -9.02 33.69
N GLN A 477 -11.51 -9.66 32.55
CA GLN A 477 -11.24 -11.10 32.39
C GLN A 477 -10.08 -11.40 31.42
N TRP A 478 -9.33 -10.39 31.00
CA TRP A 478 -8.26 -10.55 30.03
C TRP A 478 -7.24 -11.63 30.48
N LEU A 479 -6.84 -11.64 31.73
CA LEU A 479 -5.91 -12.63 32.28
C LEU A 479 -6.48 -14.06 32.27
N SER A 480 -7.80 -14.20 32.47
CA SER A 480 -8.49 -15.50 32.50
C SER A 480 -8.63 -16.09 31.10
N TYR A 481 -8.76 -15.24 30.07
CA TYR A 481 -8.92 -15.62 28.67
C TYR A 481 -7.66 -15.38 27.83
N LYS A 482 -6.53 -14.98 28.45
CA LYS A 482 -5.28 -14.72 27.73
C LYS A 482 -4.91 -15.91 26.84
N PRO A 483 -4.67 -15.70 25.52
CA PRO A 483 -4.20 -16.76 24.65
C PRO A 483 -2.89 -17.40 25.13
N THR A 484 -2.69 -18.65 24.79
CA THR A 484 -1.39 -19.31 24.94
C THR A 484 -0.45 -18.79 23.88
N ASP A 485 0.69 -18.28 24.29
CA ASP A 485 1.77 -17.82 23.41
C ASP A 485 3.06 -18.55 23.78
N PRO A 486 3.67 -19.33 22.86
CA PRO A 486 4.90 -20.09 23.17
C PRO A 486 6.09 -19.19 23.49
N ASP A 487 6.10 -17.95 22.99
CA ASP A 487 7.19 -16.99 23.21
C ASP A 487 6.98 -16.12 24.46
N GLY A 488 5.77 -16.17 25.06
CA GLY A 488 5.44 -15.40 26.25
C GLY A 488 5.43 -13.88 26.03
N ASN A 489 5.21 -13.43 24.81
CA ASN A 489 5.44 -12.06 24.36
C ASN A 489 4.13 -11.29 24.13
N LEU A 490 3.15 -11.45 25.05
CA LEU A 490 1.83 -10.82 25.00
C LEU A 490 1.73 -9.59 25.87
N VAL A 491 1.02 -8.58 25.37
CA VAL A 491 0.68 -7.31 26.02
C VAL A 491 -0.84 -7.11 25.98
N ALA A 492 -1.44 -6.63 27.07
CA ALA A 492 -2.84 -6.23 27.07
C ALA A 492 -2.99 -4.81 26.49
N SER A 493 -3.89 -4.65 25.53
CA SER A 493 -4.26 -3.34 24.98
C SER A 493 -5.52 -2.81 25.65
N TRP A 494 -5.48 -1.53 26.02
CA TRP A 494 -6.59 -0.83 26.63
C TRP A 494 -6.85 0.49 25.91
N HIS A 495 -8.14 0.81 25.69
CA HIS A 495 -8.55 2.09 25.11
C HIS A 495 -9.34 2.89 26.15
N SER A 496 -9.05 4.18 26.27
CA SER A 496 -9.66 5.01 27.30
C SER A 496 -9.97 6.43 26.82
N TYR A 497 -11.26 6.72 26.79
CA TYR A 497 -11.79 8.03 26.41
C TYR A 497 -12.69 8.60 27.51
N ASN A 498 -12.88 9.93 27.52
CA ASN A 498 -13.74 10.62 28.48
C ASN A 498 -15.22 10.17 28.46
N PHE A 499 -15.62 9.40 27.46
CA PHE A 499 -16.98 8.83 27.30
C PHE A 499 -17.06 7.33 27.56
N ASN A 500 -15.96 6.63 27.80
CA ASN A 500 -15.95 5.18 28.07
C ASN A 500 -16.54 4.85 29.45
N THR A 501 -16.83 3.58 29.68
CA THR A 501 -17.31 3.08 30.99
C THR A 501 -16.18 3.13 32.01
N CYS A 502 -14.99 2.61 31.68
CA CYS A 502 -13.82 2.63 32.55
C CYS A 502 -12.99 3.91 32.33
N LYS A 503 -13.48 5.03 32.84
CA LYS A 503 -12.87 6.36 32.70
C LYS A 503 -12.53 7.05 34.02
N THR A 504 -12.61 6.34 35.12
CA THR A 504 -12.38 6.92 36.46
C THR A 504 -11.25 6.23 37.18
N LEU A 505 -10.60 6.91 38.10
CA LEU A 505 -9.51 6.37 38.92
C LEU A 505 -9.90 5.06 39.62
N ASP A 506 -11.13 4.99 40.15
CA ASP A 506 -11.64 3.77 40.79
C ASP A 506 -11.66 2.57 39.83
N CYS A 507 -12.10 2.79 38.59
CA CYS A 507 -12.07 1.76 37.58
C CYS A 507 -10.63 1.39 37.20
N TRP A 508 -9.79 2.36 36.93
CA TRP A 508 -8.39 2.10 36.57
C TRP A 508 -7.67 1.28 37.63
N THR A 509 -7.88 1.64 38.92
CA THR A 509 -7.27 0.94 40.04
C THR A 509 -7.84 -0.47 40.27
N SER A 510 -9.13 -0.67 40.04
CA SER A 510 -9.78 -1.96 40.27
C SER A 510 -9.74 -2.93 39.07
N GLN A 511 -9.66 -2.45 37.84
CA GLN A 511 -9.73 -3.28 36.63
C GLN A 511 -8.44 -3.32 35.82
N ILE A 512 -7.71 -2.20 35.70
CA ILE A 512 -6.54 -2.11 34.85
C ILE A 512 -5.26 -2.40 35.63
N ALA A 513 -5.09 -1.84 36.83
CA ALA A 513 -3.89 -2.05 37.65
C ALA A 513 -3.62 -3.54 37.97
N PRO A 514 -4.62 -4.41 38.25
CA PRO A 514 -4.37 -5.85 38.46
C PRO A 514 -3.82 -6.55 37.20
N VAL A 515 -4.23 -6.13 36.01
CA VAL A 515 -3.70 -6.65 34.74
C VAL A 515 -2.26 -6.18 34.54
N ALA A 516 -2.00 -4.87 34.76
CA ALA A 516 -0.66 -4.27 34.66
C ALA A 516 0.33 -4.86 35.69
N ALA A 517 -0.14 -5.39 36.80
CA ALA A 517 0.69 -6.11 37.78
C ALA A 517 1.13 -7.52 37.27
N SER A 518 0.49 -8.06 36.25
CA SER A 518 0.70 -9.43 35.75
C SER A 518 1.34 -9.48 34.37
N VAL A 519 0.97 -8.57 33.46
CA VAL A 519 1.49 -8.45 32.09
C VAL A 519 1.68 -6.97 31.77
N PRO A 520 2.49 -6.61 30.78
CA PRO A 520 2.56 -5.23 30.33
C PRO A 520 1.19 -4.79 29.79
N VAL A 521 0.83 -3.53 30.04
CA VAL A 521 -0.36 -2.89 29.46
C VAL A 521 0.10 -1.72 28.58
N ILE A 522 -0.49 -1.60 27.40
CA ILE A 522 -0.38 -0.43 26.54
C ILE A 522 -1.79 0.15 26.39
N ALA A 523 -1.99 1.40 26.81
CA ALA A 523 -3.19 2.13 26.41
C ALA A 523 -3.05 2.52 24.93
N GLY A 524 -3.49 1.65 24.04
CA GLY A 524 -3.36 1.77 22.58
C GLY A 524 -4.02 3.03 22.01
N GLU A 525 -5.10 3.47 22.70
CA GLU A 525 -5.77 4.73 22.42
C GLU A 525 -6.18 5.42 23.72
N ILE A 526 -5.82 6.69 23.85
CA ILE A 526 -6.39 7.59 24.84
C ILE A 526 -6.88 8.87 24.17
N GLY A 527 -7.98 9.46 24.65
CA GLY A 527 -8.51 10.66 24.01
C GLY A 527 -9.71 11.29 24.69
N GLU A 528 -10.09 12.47 24.16
CA GLU A 528 -11.28 13.24 24.53
C GLU A 528 -12.04 13.68 23.29
N ASN A 529 -13.37 13.78 23.37
CA ASN A 529 -14.22 14.15 22.23
C ASN A 529 -14.81 15.57 22.30
N ASP A 530 -14.26 16.42 23.17
CA ASP A 530 -14.74 17.79 23.43
C ASP A 530 -13.68 18.87 23.20
N CYS A 531 -12.56 18.54 22.56
CA CYS A 531 -11.39 19.39 22.34
C CYS A 531 -10.69 19.90 23.62
N ALA A 532 -11.08 19.40 24.80
CA ALA A 532 -10.39 19.71 26.07
C ALA A 532 -9.23 18.73 26.32
N ASP A 533 -8.47 18.97 27.36
CA ASP A 533 -7.39 18.12 27.84
C ASP A 533 -7.59 17.65 29.31
N THR A 534 -8.77 17.91 29.84
CA THR A 534 -9.07 17.70 31.27
C THR A 534 -8.99 16.23 31.66
N TYR A 535 -9.51 15.36 30.82
CA TYR A 535 -9.46 13.92 31.05
C TYR A 535 -8.03 13.40 30.94
N LEU A 536 -7.30 13.79 29.91
CA LEU A 536 -5.90 13.37 29.72
C LEU A 536 -5.01 13.85 30.87
N ASN A 537 -5.20 15.07 31.33
CA ASN A 537 -4.45 15.62 32.47
C ASN A 537 -4.70 14.85 33.79
N THR A 538 -5.79 14.08 33.88
CA THR A 538 -6.06 13.17 34.99
C THR A 538 -5.51 11.76 34.72
N LEU A 539 -5.64 11.27 33.50
CA LEU A 539 -5.30 9.90 33.13
C LEU A 539 -3.78 9.69 33.01
N MET A 540 -3.07 10.59 32.31
CA MET A 540 -1.64 10.41 31.99
C MET A 540 -0.76 10.30 33.24
N PRO A 541 -0.89 11.14 34.29
CA PRO A 541 -0.10 10.97 35.53
C PRO A 541 -0.32 9.61 36.20
N TRP A 542 -1.53 9.04 36.09
CA TRP A 542 -1.80 7.71 36.63
C TRP A 542 -1.11 6.63 35.80
N LEU A 543 -1.17 6.73 34.44
CA LEU A 543 -0.48 5.81 33.53
C LEU A 543 1.03 5.81 33.76
N ASP A 544 1.63 7.01 33.92
CA ASP A 544 3.06 7.16 34.23
C ASP A 544 3.43 6.50 35.55
N SER A 545 2.62 6.74 36.60
CA SER A 545 2.85 6.14 37.91
C SER A 545 2.74 4.63 37.94
N ALA A 546 1.97 4.06 37.00
CA ALA A 546 1.78 2.64 36.83
C ALA A 546 2.73 2.02 35.76
N HIS A 547 3.61 2.82 35.16
CA HIS A 547 4.49 2.45 34.07
C HIS A 547 3.74 1.82 32.87
N ILE A 548 2.54 2.29 32.62
CA ILE A 548 1.70 1.87 31.47
C ILE A 548 2.03 2.77 30.29
N SER A 549 2.42 2.17 29.16
CA SER A 549 2.59 2.86 27.89
C SER A 549 1.27 3.39 27.35
N TYR A 550 1.27 4.53 26.65
CA TYR A 550 0.03 5.09 26.08
C TYR A 550 0.25 5.87 24.78
N LEU A 551 -0.77 5.85 23.92
CA LEU A 551 -0.77 6.52 22.62
C LEU A 551 -2.08 7.30 22.45
N ALA A 552 -1.97 8.60 22.19
CA ALA A 552 -3.16 9.42 21.99
C ALA A 552 -3.75 9.21 20.59
N TRP A 553 -5.05 9.17 20.49
CA TRP A 553 -5.81 9.27 19.24
C TRP A 553 -6.06 10.74 18.96
N THR A 554 -5.67 11.35 17.83
CA THR A 554 -4.87 10.82 16.73
C THR A 554 -4.01 11.94 16.11
N TRP A 555 -2.84 11.63 15.62
CA TRP A 555 -1.99 12.55 14.84
C TRP A 555 -2.63 12.75 13.47
N ASN A 556 -3.59 13.62 13.41
CA ASN A 556 -4.33 14.05 12.23
C ASN A 556 -4.84 15.48 12.43
N ASN A 557 -5.05 16.21 11.33
CA ASN A 557 -5.47 17.61 11.33
C ASN A 557 -6.99 17.78 11.18
N TRP A 558 -7.76 16.84 11.69
CA TRP A 558 -9.21 16.96 11.75
C TRP A 558 -9.61 18.07 12.72
N ASP A 559 -10.80 18.62 12.52
CA ASP A 559 -11.42 19.49 13.53
C ASP A 559 -11.69 18.67 14.80
N CYS A 560 -11.09 19.05 15.94
CA CYS A 560 -11.22 18.31 17.19
C CYS A 560 -12.67 18.25 17.72
N SER A 561 -13.57 19.09 17.20
CA SER A 561 -15.01 18.99 17.47
C SER A 561 -15.70 17.82 16.73
N GLN A 562 -15.00 17.20 15.76
CA GLN A 562 -15.47 16.06 15.00
C GLN A 562 -14.85 14.73 15.47
N GLY A 563 -13.90 14.78 16.38
CA GLY A 563 -13.18 13.66 16.96
C GLY A 563 -11.84 14.08 17.52
N PRO A 564 -11.24 13.30 18.43
CA PRO A 564 -9.98 13.69 19.05
C PRO A 564 -8.85 13.78 18.02
N ALA A 565 -8.43 14.98 17.68
CA ALA A 565 -7.32 15.26 16.79
C ALA A 565 -6.24 16.07 17.51
N LEU A 566 -4.99 15.62 17.44
CA LEU A 566 -3.87 16.21 18.16
C LEU A 566 -3.36 17.50 17.50
N ILE A 567 -3.43 17.60 16.17
CA ILE A 567 -2.80 18.67 15.41
C ILE A 567 -3.81 19.43 14.56
N THR A 568 -3.52 20.71 14.32
CA THR A 568 -4.32 21.55 13.41
C THR A 568 -3.79 21.52 11.99
N ASP A 569 -2.50 21.17 11.83
CA ASP A 569 -1.83 21.04 10.55
C ASP A 569 -0.72 19.96 10.61
N TRP A 570 -0.15 19.64 9.44
CA TRP A 570 0.87 18.60 9.33
C TRP A 570 2.28 19.01 9.76
N VAL A 571 2.49 20.30 10.11
CA VAL A 571 3.76 20.74 10.72
C VAL A 571 3.76 20.52 12.24
N GLY A 572 2.60 20.13 12.80
CA GLY A 572 2.49 19.68 14.19
C GLY A 572 2.03 20.77 15.16
N ASP A 573 1.36 21.82 14.66
CA ASP A 573 0.73 22.80 15.56
C ASP A 573 -0.45 22.14 16.29
N PRO A 574 -0.50 22.22 17.64
CA PRO A 574 -1.47 21.46 18.41
C PRO A 574 -2.88 22.05 18.34
N THR A 575 -3.89 21.19 18.43
CA THR A 575 -5.24 21.57 18.86
C THR A 575 -5.24 21.90 20.37
N PRO A 576 -6.30 22.47 20.96
CA PRO A 576 -6.38 22.60 22.42
C PRO A 576 -6.20 21.26 23.15
N TYR A 577 -6.81 20.17 22.65
CA TYR A 577 -6.60 18.81 23.13
C TYR A 577 -5.13 18.37 22.99
N GLY A 578 -4.53 18.60 21.81
CA GLY A 578 -3.14 18.24 21.54
C GLY A 578 -2.13 19.02 22.36
N ALA A 579 -2.44 20.28 22.73
CA ALA A 579 -1.54 21.11 23.54
C ALA A 579 -1.32 20.55 24.96
N GLY A 580 -2.37 20.04 25.60
CA GLY A 580 -2.25 19.36 26.89
C GLY A 580 -1.41 18.09 26.79
N TYR A 581 -1.64 17.29 25.74
CA TYR A 581 -0.85 16.08 25.49
C TYR A 581 0.63 16.39 25.23
N GLN A 582 0.92 17.34 24.34
CA GLN A 582 2.27 17.80 24.04
C GLN A 582 3.01 18.29 25.29
N ALA A 583 2.36 19.18 26.07
CA ALA A 583 2.96 19.74 27.27
C ALA A 583 3.34 18.64 28.29
N HIS A 584 2.49 17.63 28.43
CA HIS A 584 2.76 16.49 29.31
C HIS A 584 3.98 15.68 28.81
N LEU A 585 4.03 15.27 27.55
CA LEU A 585 5.15 14.49 27.01
C LEU A 585 6.49 15.25 27.07
N VAL A 586 6.48 16.55 26.76
CA VAL A 586 7.68 17.39 26.84
C VAL A 586 8.17 17.49 28.29
N SER A 587 7.27 17.51 29.28
CA SER A 587 7.66 17.52 30.70
C SER A 587 8.37 16.23 31.12
N LEU A 588 8.00 15.08 30.57
CA LEU A 588 8.66 13.78 30.82
C LEU A 588 10.07 13.71 30.20
N ALA A 589 10.27 14.34 29.05
CA ALA A 589 11.56 14.33 28.35
C ALA A 589 12.59 15.29 28.97
N GLY A 590 12.17 16.28 29.77
CA GLY A 590 13.03 17.29 30.41
C GLY A 590 13.40 16.99 31.86
N GLY A 591 12.94 15.86 32.47
CA GLY A 591 13.13 15.44 33.84
C GLY A 591 14.36 14.49 34.05
#